data_f5c11d0f1cee1dcb0a1bf3527af4a9e0
#
_entry.id   f5c11d0f1cee1dcb0a1bf3527af4a9e0
#
_cell.length_a   1.000
_cell.length_b   1.000
_cell.length_c   1.000
_cell.angle_alpha   90.00
_cell.angle_beta   90.00
_cell.angle_gamma   90.00
#
_symmetry.space_group_name_H-M   'P 1'
#
loop_
_entity.id
_entity.type
_entity.pdbx_description
1 polymer ?
#
loop_
_entity_poly.entity_id
_entity_poly.type
_entity_poly.pdbx_seq_one_letter_code
_entity_poly.pdbx_strand_id
1 'polypeptide(L)'
;MGYVSIVASPAEGTGPVTTMIVGLARARSQASWPMPLPPMLPSPAPPFHRPGWIYEEKYDGWRCLAYKRGGLVRLLSRNGIDYTSRFRALAAAIALLPASTLLLDGEVTAFDEHLLSRRAFLHPDPHVLVTPPIYIAFDCVYARGRDLRDHPLGARREVLERLIDDQSLVFPARRLPAHGLAAWAEVQRRGYEGLVAKDESSPYRSGRTRAWLKVKLREKDGAGRYDERGRRLADSVHPHAEADAVGNHTWSGAGAPASVSREVEQSERRMRTTRRAKR
;
A
#
# COMPACT_ATOMS: atom_id res chain seq x y z
N MET A 1 -26.90 -27.54 -15.10
CA MET A 1 -27.33 -28.86 -14.56
C MET A 1 -26.67 -29.92 -15.43
N GLY A 2 -25.67 -30.61 -14.95
CA GLY A 2 -25.04 -31.70 -15.63
C GLY A 2 -24.91 -32.85 -14.66
N TYR A 3 -25.66 -33.92 -14.90
CA TYR A 3 -25.58 -35.17 -14.14
C TYR A 3 -24.54 -36.06 -14.85
N VAL A 4 -23.52 -36.47 -14.10
CA VAL A 4 -22.64 -37.59 -14.56
C VAL A 4 -23.15 -38.87 -13.89
N SER A 5 -23.73 -39.78 -14.66
CA SER A 5 -24.12 -41.10 -14.19
C SER A 5 -22.93 -42.03 -14.38
N ILE A 6 -22.43 -42.61 -13.29
CA ILE A 6 -21.50 -43.74 -13.32
C ILE A 6 -22.34 -45.00 -13.14
N VAL A 7 -22.42 -45.83 -14.17
CA VAL A 7 -23.06 -47.15 -14.13
C VAL A 7 -21.98 -48.17 -13.76
N ALA A 8 -22.10 -48.81 -12.61
CA ALA A 8 -21.33 -49.99 -12.25
C ALA A 8 -22.11 -51.25 -12.58
N SER A 9 -21.50 -52.18 -13.33
CA SER A 9 -22.04 -53.49 -13.67
C SER A 9 -22.19 -54.37 -12.41
N PRO A 10 -23.24 -55.15 -12.28
CA PRO A 10 -23.48 -56.01 -11.10
C PRO A 10 -22.72 -57.33 -11.22
N ALA A 11 -21.93 -57.69 -10.19
CA ALA A 11 -21.58 -59.08 -9.88
C ALA A 11 -22.63 -59.62 -8.92
N GLU A 12 -23.04 -60.88 -9.18
CA GLU A 12 -24.15 -61.56 -8.54
C GLU A 12 -24.01 -61.70 -7.01
N GLY A 13 -25.01 -61.21 -6.27
CA GLY A 13 -25.14 -61.41 -4.82
C GLY A 13 -26.37 -60.69 -4.27
N THR A 14 -27.40 -61.47 -3.95
CA THR A 14 -28.70 -61.03 -3.40
C THR A 14 -28.52 -60.41 -2.00
N GLY A 15 -28.58 -59.10 -1.89
CA GLY A 15 -28.71 -58.36 -0.64
C GLY A 15 -29.24 -56.93 -0.93
N PRO A 16 -29.99 -56.31 0.00
CA PRO A 16 -30.61 -55.04 -0.26
C PRO A 16 -29.54 -53.94 -0.48
N VAL A 17 -29.59 -53.28 -1.66
CA VAL A 17 -28.71 -52.17 -2.02
C VAL A 17 -29.12 -50.97 -1.18
N THR A 18 -28.39 -50.69 -0.14
CA THR A 18 -28.50 -49.42 0.61
C THR A 18 -27.91 -48.30 -0.20
N THR A 19 -28.74 -47.51 -0.85
CA THR A 19 -28.28 -46.32 -1.58
C THR A 19 -27.76 -45.28 -0.56
N MET A 20 -26.43 -45.19 -0.40
CA MET A 20 -25.81 -44.11 0.34
C MET A 20 -25.92 -42.85 -0.50
N ILE A 21 -26.86 -41.96 -0.13
CA ILE A 21 -26.86 -40.59 -0.64
C ILE A 21 -25.71 -39.85 0.05
N VAL A 22 -24.57 -39.78 -0.61
CA VAL A 22 -23.49 -38.89 -0.19
C VAL A 22 -23.98 -37.46 -0.43
N GLY A 23 -24.45 -36.82 0.63
CA GLY A 23 -24.82 -35.43 0.62
C GLY A 23 -23.60 -34.59 0.20
N LEU A 24 -23.62 -34.08 -1.03
CA LEU A 24 -22.70 -33.01 -1.46
C LEU A 24 -22.88 -31.86 -0.48
N ALA A 25 -21.89 -31.70 0.41
CA ALA A 25 -21.77 -30.51 1.24
C ALA A 25 -21.87 -29.31 0.30
N ARG A 26 -22.93 -28.51 0.44
CA ARG A 26 -23.09 -27.23 -0.24
C ARG A 26 -21.79 -26.47 -0.07
N ALA A 27 -21.07 -26.27 -1.15
CA ALA A 27 -19.95 -25.36 -1.21
C ALA A 27 -20.43 -24.03 -0.59
N ARG A 28 -19.83 -23.65 0.53
CA ARG A 28 -20.06 -22.32 1.14
C ARG A 28 -19.97 -21.32 0.02
N SER A 29 -21.01 -20.52 -0.17
CA SER A 29 -21.04 -19.47 -1.19
C SER A 29 -19.75 -18.70 -1.08
N GLN A 30 -18.89 -18.78 -2.10
CA GLN A 30 -17.70 -17.95 -2.18
C GLN A 30 -18.22 -16.52 -2.09
N ALA A 31 -17.88 -15.83 -0.99
CA ALA A 31 -18.24 -14.44 -0.82
C ALA A 31 -17.90 -13.72 -2.11
N SER A 32 -18.88 -13.06 -2.72
CA SER A 32 -18.72 -12.41 -4.01
C SER A 32 -17.53 -11.45 -3.93
N TRP A 33 -16.55 -11.67 -4.77
CA TRP A 33 -15.36 -10.81 -4.89
C TRP A 33 -15.81 -9.35 -5.02
N PRO A 34 -15.41 -8.43 -4.12
CA PRO A 34 -15.84 -7.04 -4.16
C PRO A 34 -15.14 -6.30 -5.31
N MET A 35 -15.75 -6.33 -6.51
CA MET A 35 -15.22 -5.66 -7.69
C MET A 35 -16.26 -4.68 -8.25
N PRO A 36 -15.88 -3.45 -8.61
CA PRO A 36 -14.75 -2.66 -8.11
C PRO A 36 -15.06 -2.05 -6.74
N LEU A 37 -14.10 -2.08 -5.81
CA LEU A 37 -14.26 -1.48 -4.49
C LEU A 37 -13.79 -0.02 -4.52
N PRO A 38 -14.65 0.98 -4.21
CA PRO A 38 -14.18 2.34 -3.98
C PRO A 38 -13.27 2.38 -2.73
N PRO A 39 -12.06 2.96 -2.83
CA PRO A 39 -11.11 2.94 -1.71
C PRO A 39 -11.54 3.84 -0.56
N MET A 40 -11.06 3.50 0.65
CA MET A 40 -11.13 4.36 1.84
C MET A 40 -10.21 5.57 1.68
N LEU A 41 -10.69 6.80 1.90
CA LEU A 41 -9.98 8.04 1.61
C LEU A 41 -9.70 8.83 2.89
N PRO A 42 -8.44 9.24 3.16
CA PRO A 42 -8.10 10.02 4.33
C PRO A 42 -8.62 11.47 4.24
N SER A 43 -9.06 12.02 5.39
CA SER A 43 -9.36 13.44 5.54
C SER A 43 -8.09 14.23 5.89
N PRO A 44 -8.00 15.53 5.53
CA PRO A 44 -6.87 16.36 5.94
C PRO A 44 -6.89 16.65 7.44
N ALA A 45 -5.72 16.77 8.05
CA ALA A 45 -5.54 17.17 9.44
C ALA A 45 -4.20 17.89 9.64
N PRO A 46 -4.06 18.74 10.68
CA PRO A 46 -2.79 19.20 11.16
C PRO A 46 -2.02 18.06 11.84
N PRO A 47 -0.71 18.21 12.12
CA PRO A 47 0.05 17.26 12.92
C PRO A 47 -0.57 17.10 14.32
N PHE A 48 -0.64 15.84 14.79
CA PHE A 48 -1.21 15.51 16.10
C PHE A 48 -0.61 14.22 16.65
N HIS A 49 -0.84 13.96 17.93
CA HIS A 49 -0.66 12.65 18.55
C HIS A 49 -1.96 12.16 19.15
N ARG A 50 -2.28 10.88 18.96
CA ARG A 50 -3.43 10.21 19.57
C ARG A 50 -3.07 8.75 19.88
N PRO A 51 -3.28 8.25 21.10
CA PRO A 51 -3.13 6.83 21.44
C PRO A 51 -4.01 5.96 20.54
N GLY A 52 -3.53 4.75 20.20
CA GLY A 52 -4.24 3.80 19.32
C GLY A 52 -4.23 4.19 17.84
N TRP A 53 -3.40 5.17 17.45
CA TRP A 53 -3.17 5.55 16.06
C TRP A 53 -1.78 5.15 15.62
N ILE A 54 -1.68 4.63 14.41
CA ILE A 54 -0.41 4.41 13.71
C ILE A 54 -0.17 5.53 12.71
N TYR A 55 1.11 5.81 12.46
CA TYR A 55 1.56 6.83 11.54
C TYR A 55 2.40 6.16 10.47
N GLU A 56 2.03 6.35 9.21
CA GLU A 56 2.72 5.77 8.05
C GLU A 56 3.23 6.88 7.14
N GLU A 57 4.34 6.61 6.44
CA GLU A 57 4.83 7.51 5.39
C GLU A 57 3.74 7.71 4.33
N LYS A 58 3.53 8.95 3.92
CA LYS A 58 2.67 9.27 2.79
C LYS A 58 3.50 9.26 1.51
N TYR A 59 3.31 8.22 0.71
CA TYR A 59 4.00 8.08 -0.56
C TYR A 59 3.40 8.99 -1.64
N ASP A 60 4.26 9.55 -2.50
CA ASP A 60 3.86 10.24 -3.72
C ASP A 60 3.87 9.24 -4.89
N GLY A 61 2.69 8.81 -5.30
CA GLY A 61 2.51 7.77 -6.31
C GLY A 61 1.13 7.75 -6.93
N TRP A 62 0.76 6.59 -7.46
CA TRP A 62 -0.57 6.29 -7.98
C TRP A 62 -1.24 5.25 -7.12
N ARG A 63 -2.31 5.65 -6.43
CA ARG A 63 -3.10 4.70 -5.64
C ARG A 63 -3.68 3.61 -6.51
N CYS A 64 -3.45 2.38 -6.11
CA CYS A 64 -3.82 1.21 -6.86
C CYS A 64 -4.36 0.10 -5.94
N LEU A 65 -5.52 -0.42 -6.27
CA LEU A 65 -6.09 -1.62 -5.67
C LEU A 65 -5.61 -2.83 -6.46
N ALA A 66 -4.95 -3.75 -5.79
CA ALA A 66 -4.42 -4.98 -6.40
C ALA A 66 -5.35 -6.16 -6.11
N TYR A 67 -6.04 -6.60 -7.13
CA TYR A 67 -6.93 -7.75 -7.10
C TYR A 67 -6.20 -8.99 -7.61
N LYS A 68 -6.20 -10.09 -6.84
CA LYS A 68 -5.63 -11.38 -7.24
C LYS A 68 -6.65 -12.50 -7.10
N ARG A 69 -6.73 -13.35 -8.13
CA ARG A 69 -7.45 -14.63 -8.11
C ARG A 69 -6.61 -15.69 -8.82
N GLY A 70 -6.08 -16.65 -8.07
CA GLY A 70 -5.08 -17.59 -8.59
C GLY A 70 -3.85 -16.84 -9.10
N GLY A 71 -3.43 -17.13 -10.34
CA GLY A 71 -2.35 -16.41 -11.02
C GLY A 71 -2.76 -15.10 -11.69
N LEU A 72 -4.06 -14.76 -11.72
CA LEU A 72 -4.54 -13.55 -12.37
C LEU A 72 -4.49 -12.38 -11.39
N VAL A 73 -3.91 -11.26 -11.82
CA VAL A 73 -3.84 -10.01 -11.07
C VAL A 73 -4.37 -8.87 -11.91
N ARG A 74 -5.15 -7.97 -11.29
CA ARG A 74 -5.55 -6.69 -11.87
C ARG A 74 -5.15 -5.56 -10.93
N LEU A 75 -4.58 -4.53 -11.50
CA LEU A 75 -4.18 -3.30 -10.80
C LEU A 75 -5.12 -2.18 -11.22
N LEU A 76 -6.05 -1.81 -10.34
CA LEU A 76 -7.05 -0.78 -10.63
C LEU A 76 -6.75 0.50 -9.87
N SER A 77 -6.71 1.63 -10.57
CA SER A 77 -6.59 2.93 -9.92
C SER A 77 -7.81 3.23 -9.05
N ARG A 78 -7.71 4.28 -8.24
CA ARG A 78 -8.83 4.81 -7.45
C ARG A 78 -10.10 5.06 -8.29
N ASN A 79 -9.94 5.42 -9.57
CA ASN A 79 -11.03 5.74 -10.49
C ASN A 79 -11.40 4.55 -11.40
N GLY A 80 -10.89 3.33 -11.13
CA GLY A 80 -11.19 2.12 -11.88
C GLY A 80 -10.39 1.94 -13.17
N ILE A 81 -9.40 2.79 -13.46
CA ILE A 81 -8.51 2.63 -14.62
C ILE A 81 -7.62 1.41 -14.38
N ASP A 82 -7.53 0.52 -15.36
CA ASP A 82 -6.71 -0.69 -15.31
C ASP A 82 -5.26 -0.37 -15.71
N TYR A 83 -4.34 -0.50 -14.77
CA TYR A 83 -2.90 -0.30 -14.96
C TYR A 83 -2.12 -1.62 -15.04
N THR A 84 -2.77 -2.76 -15.15
CA THR A 84 -2.12 -4.08 -15.15
C THR A 84 -1.08 -4.20 -16.27
N SER A 85 -1.44 -3.76 -17.48
CA SER A 85 -0.54 -3.81 -18.64
C SER A 85 0.65 -2.85 -18.50
N ARG A 86 0.48 -1.75 -17.77
CA ARG A 86 1.53 -0.76 -17.52
C ARG A 86 2.54 -1.27 -16.47
N PHE A 87 2.06 -1.96 -15.43
CA PHE A 87 2.89 -2.43 -14.32
C PHE A 87 2.96 -3.96 -14.27
N ARG A 88 3.31 -4.59 -15.41
CA ARG A 88 3.36 -6.06 -15.54
C ARG A 88 4.26 -6.73 -14.52
N ALA A 89 5.41 -6.13 -14.20
CA ALA A 89 6.33 -6.67 -13.19
C ALA A 89 5.69 -6.69 -11.79
N LEU A 90 4.93 -5.66 -11.43
CA LEU A 90 4.18 -5.62 -10.16
C LEU A 90 3.06 -6.66 -10.15
N ALA A 91 2.31 -6.77 -11.24
CA ALA A 91 1.26 -7.79 -11.34
C ALA A 91 1.83 -9.21 -11.21
N ALA A 92 2.99 -9.48 -11.82
CA ALA A 92 3.70 -10.76 -11.68
C ALA A 92 4.18 -11.00 -10.24
N ALA A 93 4.76 -9.99 -9.58
CA ALA A 93 5.18 -10.10 -8.18
C ALA A 93 4.00 -10.37 -7.24
N ILE A 94 2.87 -9.67 -7.41
CA ILE A 94 1.65 -9.90 -6.62
C ILE A 94 1.05 -11.27 -6.92
N ALA A 95 1.16 -11.80 -8.15
CA ALA A 95 0.71 -13.14 -8.49
C ALA A 95 1.44 -14.24 -7.70
N LEU A 96 2.69 -13.99 -7.27
CA LEU A 96 3.49 -14.92 -6.48
C LEU A 96 3.17 -14.90 -4.98
N LEU A 97 2.43 -13.90 -4.47
CA LEU A 97 2.06 -13.84 -3.05
C LEU A 97 1.30 -15.10 -2.61
N PRO A 98 1.53 -15.60 -1.35
CA PRO A 98 1.06 -16.91 -0.91
C PRO A 98 -0.44 -16.94 -0.52
N ALA A 99 -1.30 -16.27 -1.30
CA ALA A 99 -2.74 -16.30 -1.15
C ALA A 99 -3.40 -16.48 -2.52
N SER A 100 -4.32 -17.45 -2.67
CA SER A 100 -5.02 -17.68 -3.93
C SER A 100 -6.01 -16.57 -4.28
N THR A 101 -6.49 -15.85 -3.28
CA THR A 101 -7.37 -14.68 -3.45
C THR A 101 -6.89 -13.55 -2.55
N LEU A 102 -6.79 -12.34 -3.11
CA LEU A 102 -6.23 -11.19 -2.40
C LEU A 102 -6.81 -9.88 -2.95
N LEU A 103 -7.08 -8.93 -2.06
CA LEU A 103 -7.31 -7.53 -2.39
C LEU A 103 -6.45 -6.67 -1.48
N LEU A 104 -5.45 -6.04 -2.05
CA LEU A 104 -4.60 -5.08 -1.37
C LEU A 104 -4.96 -3.67 -1.79
N ASP A 105 -4.85 -2.74 -0.84
CA ASP A 105 -4.90 -1.31 -1.08
C ASP A 105 -3.49 -0.73 -0.88
N GLY A 106 -2.98 -0.03 -1.90
CA GLY A 106 -1.60 0.41 -1.90
C GLY A 106 -1.34 1.57 -2.85
N GLU A 107 -0.08 1.93 -2.94
CA GLU A 107 0.43 2.98 -3.83
C GLU A 107 1.51 2.39 -4.74
N VAL A 108 1.41 2.62 -6.06
CA VAL A 108 2.52 2.38 -6.98
C VAL A 108 3.38 3.63 -6.97
N THR A 109 4.67 3.49 -6.69
CA THR A 109 5.62 4.60 -6.67
C THR A 109 7.00 4.16 -7.17
N ALA A 110 7.87 5.11 -7.45
CA ALA A 110 9.29 4.92 -7.66
C ALA A 110 10.05 5.91 -6.76
N PHE A 111 11.32 5.62 -6.47
CA PHE A 111 12.12 6.43 -5.56
C PHE A 111 13.26 7.12 -6.29
N ASP A 112 13.59 8.33 -5.85
CA ASP A 112 14.76 9.06 -6.27
C ASP A 112 16.05 8.59 -5.55
N GLU A 113 17.18 9.22 -5.84
CA GLU A 113 18.48 8.95 -5.22
C GLU A 113 18.52 9.18 -3.71
N HIS A 114 17.59 9.97 -3.17
CA HIS A 114 17.44 10.21 -1.73
C HIS A 114 16.42 9.28 -1.08
N LEU A 115 15.93 8.26 -1.81
CA LEU A 115 14.88 7.33 -1.41
C LEU A 115 13.56 8.04 -1.05
N LEU A 116 13.27 9.15 -1.72
CA LEU A 116 11.98 9.82 -1.65
C LEU A 116 11.07 9.34 -2.78
N SER A 117 9.82 9.04 -2.43
CA SER A 117 8.82 8.61 -3.42
C SER A 117 8.48 9.75 -4.37
N ARG A 118 8.45 9.44 -5.69
CA ARG A 118 8.21 10.41 -6.76
C ARG A 118 7.22 9.88 -7.79
N ARG A 119 6.03 10.41 -7.80
CA ARG A 119 5.01 10.08 -8.80
C ARG A 119 5.46 10.43 -10.22
N ALA A 120 6.24 11.49 -10.39
CA ALA A 120 6.76 11.90 -11.68
C ALA A 120 7.54 10.77 -12.39
N PHE A 121 8.23 9.90 -11.65
CA PHE A 121 8.99 8.78 -12.20
C PHE A 121 8.12 7.61 -12.71
N LEU A 122 6.81 7.65 -12.50
CA LEU A 122 5.89 6.68 -13.08
C LEU A 122 5.45 7.04 -14.50
N HIS A 123 5.87 8.20 -15.02
CA HIS A 123 5.60 8.60 -16.40
C HIS A 123 6.46 7.85 -17.41
N PRO A 124 6.04 7.71 -18.69
CA PRO A 124 6.72 6.86 -19.68
C PRO A 124 8.16 7.27 -20.02
N ASP A 125 8.53 8.51 -19.77
CA ASP A 125 9.85 9.06 -20.08
C ASP A 125 10.50 9.69 -18.83
N PRO A 126 10.92 8.88 -17.85
CA PRO A 126 11.67 9.38 -16.71
C PRO A 126 13.14 9.49 -17.07
N HIS A 127 13.68 10.70 -17.03
CA HIS A 127 15.10 10.95 -17.32
C HIS A 127 16.05 10.37 -16.24
N VAL A 128 15.53 10.08 -15.03
CA VAL A 128 16.30 9.47 -13.93
C VAL A 128 15.41 8.55 -13.12
N LEU A 129 15.61 7.24 -13.24
CA LEU A 129 15.01 6.23 -12.38
C LEU A 129 16.09 5.64 -11.48
N VAL A 130 15.96 5.79 -10.17
CA VAL A 130 16.81 5.10 -9.20
C VAL A 130 16.23 3.71 -8.86
N THR A 131 14.92 3.60 -8.79
CA THR A 131 14.25 2.31 -8.62
C THR A 131 13.24 2.04 -9.72
N PRO A 132 12.97 0.75 -10.06
CA PRO A 132 11.78 0.41 -10.81
C PRO A 132 10.52 0.82 -10.02
N PRO A 133 9.34 0.90 -10.68
CA PRO A 133 8.08 1.01 -9.96
C PRO A 133 7.92 -0.12 -8.95
N ILE A 134 7.55 0.22 -7.71
CA ILE A 134 7.25 -0.73 -6.63
C ILE A 134 5.82 -0.50 -6.12
N TYR A 135 5.26 -1.52 -5.49
CA TYR A 135 3.94 -1.47 -4.87
C TYR A 135 4.08 -1.41 -3.35
N ILE A 136 3.67 -0.30 -2.75
CA ILE A 136 3.63 -0.14 -1.30
C ILE A 136 2.21 -0.42 -0.83
N ALA A 137 2.00 -1.57 -0.23
CA ALA A 137 0.71 -1.97 0.33
C ALA A 137 0.54 -1.43 1.75
N PHE A 138 -0.58 -0.82 2.04
CA PHE A 138 -0.88 -0.26 3.35
C PHE A 138 -2.18 -0.82 3.97
N ASP A 139 -2.92 -1.65 3.25
CA ASP A 139 -4.07 -2.37 3.79
C ASP A 139 -4.32 -3.68 3.02
N CYS A 140 -4.87 -4.68 3.73
CA CYS A 140 -5.34 -5.94 3.17
C CYS A 140 -6.84 -6.06 3.43
N VAL A 141 -7.63 -5.90 2.37
CA VAL A 141 -9.10 -5.79 2.45
C VAL A 141 -9.79 -7.15 2.30
N TYR A 142 -9.11 -8.08 1.60
CA TYR A 142 -9.60 -9.45 1.38
C TYR A 142 -8.40 -10.39 1.22
N ALA A 143 -8.45 -11.57 1.83
CA ALA A 143 -7.40 -12.59 1.71
C ALA A 143 -7.94 -14.00 1.93
N ARG A 144 -7.46 -14.99 1.14
CA ARG A 144 -7.75 -16.41 1.32
C ARG A 144 -9.24 -16.73 1.46
N GLY A 145 -10.07 -16.10 0.62
CA GLY A 145 -11.53 -16.30 0.63
C GLY A 145 -12.27 -15.53 1.74
N ARG A 146 -11.60 -14.68 2.53
CA ARG A 146 -12.18 -13.98 3.68
C ARG A 146 -12.24 -12.48 3.42
N ASP A 147 -13.38 -11.86 3.65
CA ASP A 147 -13.54 -10.40 3.69
C ASP A 147 -13.02 -9.89 5.03
N LEU A 148 -12.06 -8.96 4.97
CA LEU A 148 -11.41 -8.39 6.16
C LEU A 148 -11.90 -6.97 6.48
N ARG A 149 -12.82 -6.42 5.69
CA ARG A 149 -13.24 -5.02 5.82
C ARG A 149 -13.79 -4.65 7.20
N ASP A 150 -14.46 -5.58 7.86
CA ASP A 150 -15.03 -5.36 9.19
C ASP A 150 -14.02 -5.59 10.33
N HIS A 151 -12.84 -6.13 10.03
CA HIS A 151 -11.79 -6.29 11.03
C HIS A 151 -11.05 -4.97 11.31
N PRO A 152 -10.50 -4.79 12.53
CA PRO A 152 -9.61 -3.67 12.85
C PRO A 152 -8.43 -3.56 11.89
N LEU A 153 -7.95 -2.34 11.61
CA LEU A 153 -6.78 -2.11 10.75
C LEU A 153 -5.56 -2.88 11.24
N GLY A 154 -5.31 -2.96 12.56
CA GLY A 154 -4.20 -3.72 13.13
C GLY A 154 -4.21 -5.17 12.65
N ALA A 155 -5.36 -5.86 12.75
CA ALA A 155 -5.51 -7.25 12.30
C ALA A 155 -5.33 -7.38 10.77
N ARG A 156 -5.82 -6.43 9.98
CA ARG A 156 -5.63 -6.42 8.52
C ARG A 156 -4.17 -6.22 8.14
N ARG A 157 -3.45 -5.36 8.89
CA ARG A 157 -2.00 -5.12 8.71
C ARG A 157 -1.17 -6.35 9.04
N GLU A 158 -1.50 -7.11 10.09
CA GLU A 158 -0.83 -8.38 10.39
C GLU A 158 -0.98 -9.40 9.26
N VAL A 159 -2.18 -9.49 8.66
CA VAL A 159 -2.40 -10.35 7.48
C VAL A 159 -1.55 -9.88 6.30
N LEU A 160 -1.52 -8.57 6.04
CA LEU A 160 -0.72 -7.95 4.98
C LEU A 160 0.77 -8.27 5.13
N GLU A 161 1.34 -7.99 6.30
CA GLU A 161 2.76 -8.15 6.58
C GLU A 161 3.22 -9.60 6.43
N ARG A 162 2.41 -10.57 6.90
CA ARG A 162 2.67 -12.01 6.69
C ARG A 162 2.58 -12.46 5.24
N LEU A 163 1.82 -11.76 4.38
CA LEU A 163 1.67 -12.14 2.97
C LEU A 163 2.79 -11.56 2.09
N ILE A 164 3.42 -10.46 2.51
CA ILE A 164 4.41 -9.71 1.71
C ILE A 164 5.85 -10.06 2.13
N ASP A 165 6.04 -10.91 3.11
CA ASP A 165 7.37 -11.29 3.58
C ASP A 165 8.27 -11.74 2.41
N ASP A 166 9.51 -11.18 2.35
CA ASP A 166 10.57 -11.52 1.39
C ASP A 166 10.25 -11.25 -0.11
N GLN A 167 9.47 -10.22 -0.43
CA GLN A 167 9.18 -9.81 -1.82
C GLN A 167 10.12 -8.70 -2.32
N SER A 168 10.41 -8.67 -3.64
CA SER A 168 11.34 -7.70 -4.24
C SER A 168 10.68 -6.42 -4.76
N LEU A 169 9.39 -6.44 -5.09
CA LEU A 169 8.68 -5.29 -5.69
C LEU A 169 7.40 -4.90 -4.93
N VAL A 170 7.07 -5.64 -3.85
CA VAL A 170 5.86 -5.41 -3.05
C VAL A 170 6.28 -5.27 -1.59
N PHE A 171 6.01 -4.13 -0.97
CA PHE A 171 6.44 -3.82 0.38
C PHE A 171 5.26 -3.34 1.23
N PRO A 172 5.24 -3.61 2.53
CA PRO A 172 4.29 -2.96 3.42
C PRO A 172 4.68 -1.49 3.60
N ALA A 173 3.67 -0.62 3.78
CA ALA A 173 3.92 0.79 4.08
C ALA A 173 4.74 0.92 5.38
N ARG A 174 5.76 1.80 5.34
CA ARG A 174 6.64 2.07 6.46
C ARG A 174 5.87 2.70 7.60
N ARG A 175 5.99 2.12 8.77
CA ARG A 175 5.54 2.73 10.02
C ARG A 175 6.57 3.77 10.48
N LEU A 176 6.10 4.96 10.80
CA LEU A 176 6.85 6.03 11.43
C LEU A 176 6.81 5.86 12.97
N PRO A 177 7.54 6.67 13.76
CA PRO A 177 7.46 6.63 15.21
C PRO A 177 6.03 6.61 15.74
N ALA A 178 5.76 5.85 16.79
CA ALA A 178 4.42 5.69 17.36
C ALA A 178 3.86 6.98 17.96
N HIS A 179 4.71 7.92 18.37
CA HIS A 179 4.27 9.25 18.81
C HIS A 179 4.11 10.17 17.59
N GLY A 180 2.89 10.63 17.33
CA GLY A 180 2.55 11.35 16.09
C GLY A 180 3.35 12.61 15.82
N LEU A 181 3.73 13.39 16.85
CA LEU A 181 4.58 14.56 16.66
C LEU A 181 6.03 14.17 16.36
N ALA A 182 6.52 13.06 16.90
CA ALA A 182 7.83 12.51 16.51
C ALA A 182 7.80 11.99 15.07
N ALA A 183 6.71 11.33 14.66
CA ALA A 183 6.49 10.94 13.26
C ALA A 183 6.49 12.15 12.33
N TRP A 184 5.86 13.25 12.75
CA TRP A 184 5.86 14.50 11.97
C TRP A 184 7.25 15.13 11.88
N ALA A 185 8.02 15.15 12.97
CA ALA A 185 9.40 15.62 12.95
C ALA A 185 10.28 14.78 12.00
N GLU A 186 10.06 13.47 11.93
CA GLU A 186 10.75 12.62 10.95
C GLU A 186 10.36 12.96 9.51
N VAL A 187 9.08 13.19 9.22
CA VAL A 187 8.61 13.64 7.91
C VAL A 187 9.34 14.91 7.48
N GLN A 188 9.43 15.90 8.37
CA GLN A 188 10.12 17.16 8.08
C GLN A 188 11.61 16.97 7.84
N ARG A 189 12.28 16.17 8.68
CA ARG A 189 13.72 15.91 8.60
C ARG A 189 14.10 15.15 7.33
N ARG A 190 13.26 14.20 6.92
CA ARG A 190 13.52 13.36 5.75
C ARG A 190 13.00 13.94 4.44
N GLY A 191 12.13 14.95 4.49
CA GLY A 191 11.52 15.55 3.29
C GLY A 191 10.47 14.67 2.64
N TYR A 192 9.77 13.80 3.40
CA TYR A 192 8.65 13.03 2.88
C TYR A 192 7.48 13.94 2.50
N GLU A 193 6.60 13.49 1.59
CA GLU A 193 5.40 14.26 1.20
C GLU A 193 4.49 14.58 2.41
N GLY A 194 4.54 13.74 3.41
CA GLY A 194 3.73 13.83 4.61
C GLY A 194 3.62 12.50 5.34
N LEU A 195 2.58 12.37 6.15
CA LEU A 195 2.19 11.12 6.78
C LEU A 195 0.69 10.86 6.62
N VAL A 196 0.30 9.58 6.76
CA VAL A 196 -1.08 9.15 6.96
C VAL A 196 -1.19 8.55 8.35
N ALA A 197 -1.95 9.22 9.20
CA ALA A 197 -2.31 8.70 10.52
C ALA A 197 -3.58 7.86 10.38
N LYS A 198 -3.62 6.69 11.02
CA LYS A 198 -4.73 5.74 10.93
C LYS A 198 -5.11 5.24 12.31
N ASP A 199 -6.41 5.24 12.60
CA ASP A 199 -6.97 4.58 13.78
C ASP A 199 -6.83 3.07 13.63
N GLU A 200 -6.02 2.45 14.50
CA GLU A 200 -5.69 1.03 14.44
C GLU A 200 -6.88 0.11 14.70
N SER A 201 -7.91 0.61 15.38
CA SER A 201 -9.16 -0.10 15.64
C SER A 201 -10.18 -0.01 14.49
N SER A 202 -9.93 0.84 13.48
CA SER A 202 -10.92 1.15 12.45
C SER A 202 -11.16 0.02 11.46
N PRO A 203 -12.43 -0.22 11.06
CA PRO A 203 -12.77 -1.05 9.92
C PRO A 203 -12.43 -0.32 8.61
N TYR A 204 -12.38 -1.08 7.48
CA TYR A 204 -12.24 -0.49 6.15
C TYR A 204 -13.60 -0.06 5.60
N ARG A 205 -13.78 1.23 5.37
CA ARG A 205 -15.01 1.79 4.80
C ARG A 205 -14.71 2.62 3.57
N SER A 206 -15.38 2.33 2.47
CA SER A 206 -15.24 3.08 1.22
C SER A 206 -15.57 4.55 1.38
N GLY A 207 -14.87 5.41 0.67
CA GLY A 207 -15.10 6.85 0.68
C GLY A 207 -14.28 7.59 1.75
N ARG A 208 -14.63 8.86 1.95
CA ARG A 208 -13.89 9.74 2.88
C ARG A 208 -14.18 9.38 4.33
N THR A 209 -13.11 9.29 5.13
CA THR A 209 -13.20 8.93 6.54
C THR A 209 -12.37 9.87 7.42
N ARG A 210 -12.72 9.91 8.71
CA ARG A 210 -11.91 10.54 9.76
C ARG A 210 -11.07 9.53 10.54
N ALA A 211 -11.25 8.23 10.30
CA ALA A 211 -10.40 7.17 10.86
C ALA A 211 -9.01 7.13 10.19
N TRP A 212 -8.88 7.70 8.99
CA TRP A 212 -7.61 7.96 8.32
C TRP A 212 -7.45 9.47 8.10
N LEU A 213 -6.30 10.00 8.50
CA LEU A 213 -5.99 11.43 8.41
C LEU A 213 -4.66 11.63 7.69
N LYS A 214 -4.64 12.49 6.66
CA LYS A 214 -3.42 12.86 5.96
C LYS A 214 -2.89 14.19 6.48
N VAL A 215 -1.63 14.21 6.84
CA VAL A 215 -0.87 15.41 7.19
C VAL A 215 0.18 15.62 6.11
N LYS A 216 0.11 16.72 5.38
CA LYS A 216 1.04 17.04 4.29
C LYS A 216 2.07 18.07 4.73
N LEU A 217 3.33 17.84 4.32
CA LEU A 217 4.32 18.90 4.28
C LEU A 217 3.87 19.89 3.20
N ARG A 218 3.81 21.19 3.53
CA ARG A 218 3.52 22.20 2.50
C ARG A 218 4.64 22.15 1.47
N GLU A 219 4.28 22.01 0.20
CA GLU A 219 5.24 22.21 -0.88
C GLU A 219 5.77 23.64 -0.76
N LYS A 220 7.09 23.78 -0.66
CA LYS A 220 7.72 25.07 -0.98
C LYS A 220 7.43 25.28 -2.47
N ASP A 221 6.81 26.40 -2.80
CA ASP A 221 6.35 26.75 -4.14
C ASP A 221 7.40 26.41 -5.19
N GLY A 222 7.06 25.54 -6.16
CA GLY A 222 7.93 25.24 -7.30
C GLY A 222 7.75 23.89 -7.99
N ALA A 223 7.23 22.86 -7.34
CA ALA A 223 6.99 21.56 -8.00
C ALA A 223 5.56 21.54 -8.59
N GLY A 224 5.43 21.67 -9.91
CA GLY A 224 4.16 21.67 -10.61
C GLY A 224 3.31 20.44 -10.29
N ARG A 225 2.03 20.66 -10.00
CA ARG A 225 1.04 19.59 -9.84
C ARG A 225 0.73 19.00 -11.22
N TYR A 226 0.78 17.68 -11.32
CA TYR A 226 0.39 16.95 -12.54
C TYR A 226 -0.86 16.09 -12.26
N ASP A 227 -1.78 16.03 -13.25
CA ASP A 227 -2.94 15.12 -13.17
C ASP A 227 -2.52 13.66 -13.44
N GLU A 228 -3.49 12.73 -13.39
CA GLU A 228 -3.26 11.30 -13.64
C GLU A 228 -2.80 11.00 -15.09
N ARG A 229 -2.87 12.00 -15.99
CA ARG A 229 -2.42 11.94 -17.39
C ARG A 229 -1.10 12.65 -17.62
N GLY A 230 -0.42 13.12 -16.55
CA GLY A 230 0.85 13.83 -16.65
C GLY A 230 0.76 15.28 -17.10
N ARG A 231 -0.43 15.89 -17.11
CA ARG A 231 -0.62 17.30 -17.47
C ARG A 231 -0.43 18.16 -16.22
N ARG A 232 0.37 19.22 -16.34
CA ARG A 232 0.56 20.20 -15.27
C ARG A 232 -0.79 20.84 -14.92
N LEU A 233 -1.22 20.71 -13.68
CA LEU A 233 -2.38 21.43 -13.18
C LEU A 233 -1.98 22.89 -13.01
N ALA A 234 -2.73 23.82 -13.63
CA ALA A 234 -2.54 25.24 -13.43
C ALA A 234 -2.71 25.56 -11.94
N ASP A 235 -1.80 26.34 -11.39
CA ASP A 235 -1.92 26.87 -10.05
C ASP A 235 -3.18 27.73 -10.00
N SER A 236 -4.15 27.34 -9.18
CA SER A 236 -5.30 28.20 -8.88
C SER A 236 -4.77 29.40 -8.08
N VAL A 237 -4.60 30.51 -8.76
CA VAL A 237 -4.30 31.82 -8.16
C VAL A 237 -5.50 32.18 -7.29
N HIS A 238 -5.32 32.10 -5.98
CA HIS A 238 -6.16 32.84 -5.05
C HIS A 238 -5.53 34.22 -4.88
N PRO A 239 -6.17 35.29 -5.30
CA PRO A 239 -5.77 36.64 -4.93
C PRO A 239 -6.28 36.94 -3.51
N HIS A 240 -5.46 37.59 -2.76
CA HIS A 240 -5.67 38.33 -1.51
C HIS A 240 -5.03 37.77 -0.24
N ALA A 241 -3.95 38.44 0.16
CA ALA A 241 -3.94 39.27 1.37
C ALA A 241 -2.66 40.11 1.36
N GLU A 242 -2.90 41.42 1.46
CA GLU A 242 -1.90 42.49 1.55
C GLU A 242 -1.03 42.38 2.80
N ALA A 243 0.17 42.88 2.62
CA ALA A 243 1.13 43.54 3.46
C ALA A 243 0.87 43.65 4.99
N ASP A 244 1.89 43.32 5.79
CA ASP A 244 2.54 44.35 6.60
C ASP A 244 3.94 43.89 7.08
N ALA A 245 4.74 44.85 7.32
CA ALA A 245 6.17 44.98 7.31
C ALA A 245 6.90 44.51 8.58
N VAL A 246 8.24 44.37 8.40
CA VAL A 246 9.36 44.67 9.31
C VAL A 246 9.73 43.64 10.37
N GLY A 247 10.97 43.16 10.26
CA GLY A 247 11.69 42.47 11.34
C GLY A 247 12.95 41.76 10.87
N ASN A 248 14.02 42.51 10.65
CA ASN A 248 15.39 42.07 10.49
C ASN A 248 15.88 41.29 11.72
N HIS A 249 16.33 40.05 11.58
CA HIS A 249 17.37 39.49 12.44
C HIS A 249 18.24 38.50 11.67
N THR A 250 19.48 38.91 11.51
CA THR A 250 20.66 38.12 11.09
C THR A 250 20.97 37.03 12.13
N TRP A 251 21.21 35.82 11.69
CA TRP A 251 21.92 34.81 12.50
C TRP A 251 23.01 34.13 11.68
N SER A 252 24.23 34.27 12.17
CA SER A 252 25.46 33.69 11.68
C SER A 252 25.73 32.33 12.32
N GLY A 253 26.15 31.37 11.51
CA GLY A 253 27.18 30.36 11.74
C GLY A 253 27.12 29.39 12.92
N ALA A 254 27.17 28.13 12.64
CA ALA A 254 28.24 27.21 13.06
C ALA A 254 27.82 25.71 13.00
N GLY A 255 28.60 24.86 12.34
CA GLY A 255 29.04 23.57 12.86
C GLY A 255 28.07 22.38 12.76
N ALA A 256 28.25 21.53 11.75
CA ALA A 256 27.73 20.16 11.73
C ALA A 256 28.65 19.23 12.53
N PRO A 257 28.14 18.27 13.35
CA PRO A 257 28.94 17.21 13.91
C PRO A 257 28.91 15.93 13.05
N ALA A 258 30.07 15.39 12.80
CA ALA A 258 30.35 14.13 12.12
C ALA A 258 30.05 12.93 13.01
N SER A 259 28.84 12.36 12.93
CA SER A 259 28.52 11.09 13.61
C SER A 259 27.56 10.17 12.86
N VAL A 260 27.11 10.52 11.66
CA VAL A 260 26.09 9.75 10.92
C VAL A 260 26.68 8.66 10.02
N SER A 261 28.00 8.71 9.71
CA SER A 261 28.63 7.77 8.76
C SER A 261 28.87 6.36 9.31
N ARG A 262 28.87 6.15 10.62
CA ARG A 262 29.22 4.84 11.21
C ARG A 262 28.06 3.83 11.31
N GLU A 263 26.83 4.28 11.39
CA GLU A 263 25.67 3.37 11.50
C GLU A 263 25.25 2.73 10.18
N VAL A 264 25.45 3.45 9.06
CA VAL A 264 25.17 2.92 7.72
C VAL A 264 26.14 1.80 7.37
N GLU A 265 27.43 1.97 7.71
CA GLU A 265 28.45 0.97 7.42
C GLU A 265 28.30 -0.32 8.26
N GLN A 266 27.79 -0.22 9.49
CA GLN A 266 27.49 -1.39 10.33
C GLN A 266 26.28 -2.17 9.86
N SER A 267 25.28 -1.51 9.30
CA SER A 267 24.09 -2.16 8.73
C SER A 267 24.45 -2.96 7.47
N GLU A 268 25.30 -2.43 6.61
CA GLU A 268 25.76 -3.15 5.40
C GLU A 268 26.66 -4.34 5.71
N ARG A 269 27.50 -4.26 6.75
CA ARG A 269 28.32 -5.39 7.19
C ARG A 269 27.48 -6.55 7.74
N ARG A 270 26.40 -6.27 8.47
CA ARG A 270 25.47 -7.30 8.96
C ARG A 270 24.74 -8.03 7.84
N MET A 271 24.33 -7.32 6.78
CA MET A 271 23.69 -7.97 5.63
C MET A 271 24.64 -8.85 4.80
N ARG A 272 25.93 -8.52 4.72
CA ARG A 272 26.93 -9.35 4.02
C ARG A 272 27.27 -10.63 4.78
N THR A 273 27.26 -10.61 6.10
CA THR A 273 27.60 -11.79 6.94
C THR A 273 26.48 -12.83 6.93
N THR A 274 25.21 -12.39 6.84
CA THR A 274 24.05 -13.31 6.80
C THR A 274 23.92 -14.04 5.44
N ARG A 275 24.43 -13.44 4.37
CA ARG A 275 24.47 -14.09 3.04
C ARG A 275 25.53 -15.18 2.90
N ARG A 276 26.60 -15.14 3.73
CA ARG A 276 27.69 -16.14 3.68
C ARG A 276 27.43 -17.39 4.53
N ALA A 277 26.48 -17.34 5.45
CA ALA A 277 26.13 -18.47 6.32
C ALA A 277 25.00 -19.35 5.77
N LYS A 278 24.45 -19.03 4.57
CA LYS A 278 23.38 -19.80 3.89
C LYS A 278 23.82 -20.38 2.53
N ARG A 279 25.12 -20.58 2.31
CA ARG A 279 25.65 -21.38 1.19
C ARG A 279 26.37 -22.60 1.71
#